data_3e2b91cb2a07ad8b3bbd0acbe15cf1d3
#
_entry.id   3e2b91cb2a07ad8b3bbd0acbe15cf1d3
#
_cell.length_a   1.000
_cell.length_b   1.000
_cell.length_c   1.000
_cell.angle_alpha   90.00
_cell.angle_beta   90.00
_cell.angle_gamma   90.00
#
_symmetry.space_group_name_H-M   'P 1'
#
loop_
_entity.id
_entity.type
_entity.pdbx_description
1 polymer ?
#
loop_
_entity_poly.entity_id
_entity_poly.type
_entity_poly.pdbx_seq_one_letter_code
_entity_poly.pdbx_strand_id
1 'polypeptide(L)'
;MTEIVAIRAREILDSRGNPTVEADVVLEGGATGRAAVPSGASTGEHEAVELRDGDKSHYLGKGVLRAVENVESVIAPELTGMDASNQRLLDATMVALDGTENKGRLGANAILAVSMAAARASAKSLGLPLYRYLGGVNASVLPTPMMNILNGGAHADNNVDFQEFMVMPVGAERFSDALRWGAEVFHTLKGVLKKRGYNTSVGDEGGFAPSLKSNVEAIEVILESIELAGYKAGEDIAIALDPAASEFFDKEKGKYVFKKSDKSEKTSEEMSRYWQEWIRQYPIVSLEDGLAEDDWQGWKYLTELIGDRVQLVGDDLFVTNTERLQRGIDEGIANSILIKVNQIGTVSETLEAIELGRRFGYTSIISHRSGETEDTFIADLAVATNAGQIKTGSASRTDRIAKYNQLLRIEEELGQAAEFLGIESVNFGE
;
A
#
# COMPACT_ATOMS: atom_id res chain seq x y z
N MET A 1 20.05 -10.81 -25.07
CA MET A 1 18.93 -11.75 -25.16
C MET A 1 17.77 -11.30 -24.25
N THR A 2 17.73 -9.98 -24.03
CA THR A 2 16.71 -9.26 -23.24
C THR A 2 15.69 -8.54 -24.13
N GLU A 3 15.79 -8.74 -25.48
CA GLU A 3 14.82 -8.20 -26.44
C GLU A 3 13.44 -8.83 -26.24
N ILE A 4 12.41 -8.01 -26.25
CA ILE A 4 11.00 -8.43 -26.12
C ILE A 4 10.55 -9.03 -27.46
N VAL A 5 10.10 -10.28 -27.43
CA VAL A 5 9.57 -10.97 -28.62
C VAL A 5 8.05 -11.13 -28.61
N ALA A 6 7.44 -11.07 -27.44
CA ALA A 6 5.96 -11.09 -27.31
C ALA A 6 5.51 -10.47 -25.99
N ILE A 7 4.35 -9.81 -26.04
CA ILE A 7 3.58 -9.36 -24.88
C ILE A 7 2.17 -9.89 -25.05
N ARG A 8 1.60 -10.46 -23.99
CA ARG A 8 0.23 -10.96 -23.94
C ARG A 8 -0.44 -10.46 -22.69
N ALA A 9 -1.72 -10.18 -22.75
CA ALA A 9 -2.49 -9.79 -21.59
C ALA A 9 -3.78 -10.63 -21.46
N ARG A 10 -4.36 -10.63 -20.27
CA ARG A 10 -5.64 -11.27 -19.98
C ARG A 10 -6.33 -10.60 -18.83
N GLU A 11 -7.63 -10.82 -18.79
CA GLU A 11 -8.46 -10.50 -17.64
C GLU A 11 -8.40 -11.66 -16.65
N ILE A 12 -8.10 -11.37 -15.39
CA ILE A 12 -8.15 -12.30 -14.27
C ILE A 12 -9.01 -11.72 -13.13
N LEU A 13 -9.27 -12.45 -12.07
CA LEU A 13 -10.02 -11.95 -10.92
C LEU A 13 -9.09 -11.52 -9.79
N ASP A 14 -9.43 -10.38 -9.17
CA ASP A 14 -8.82 -9.92 -7.92
C ASP A 14 -9.43 -10.64 -6.69
N SER A 15 -8.94 -10.35 -5.51
CA SER A 15 -9.38 -10.93 -4.23
C SER A 15 -10.84 -10.61 -3.85
N ARG A 16 -11.45 -9.66 -4.53
CA ARG A 16 -12.87 -9.29 -4.38
C ARG A 16 -13.76 -9.91 -5.46
N GLY A 17 -13.18 -10.69 -6.38
CA GLY A 17 -13.88 -11.25 -7.54
C GLY A 17 -14.18 -10.24 -8.65
N ASN A 18 -13.50 -9.07 -8.66
CA ASN A 18 -13.56 -8.12 -9.75
C ASN A 18 -12.45 -8.39 -10.76
N PRO A 19 -12.69 -8.14 -12.07
CA PRO A 19 -11.64 -8.26 -13.07
C PRO A 19 -10.46 -7.31 -12.84
N THR A 20 -9.25 -7.80 -13.16
CA THR A 20 -8.03 -7.00 -13.26
C THR A 20 -7.15 -7.51 -14.39
N VAL A 21 -6.10 -6.75 -14.75
CA VAL A 21 -5.19 -7.06 -15.86
C VAL A 21 -4.00 -7.87 -15.35
N GLU A 22 -3.68 -8.95 -16.07
CA GLU A 22 -2.43 -9.69 -15.98
C GLU A 22 -1.72 -9.66 -17.33
N ALA A 23 -0.40 -9.41 -17.34
CA ALA A 23 0.43 -9.44 -18.53
C ALA A 23 1.59 -10.41 -18.42
N ASP A 24 1.96 -11.01 -19.55
CA ASP A 24 3.19 -11.78 -19.76
C ASP A 24 4.09 -11.03 -20.75
N VAL A 25 5.35 -10.84 -20.40
CA VAL A 25 6.41 -10.37 -21.30
C VAL A 25 7.39 -11.51 -21.55
N VAL A 26 7.60 -11.86 -22.83
CA VAL A 26 8.48 -12.95 -23.27
C VAL A 26 9.70 -12.35 -23.96
N LEU A 27 10.89 -12.78 -23.55
CA LEU A 27 12.16 -12.33 -24.12
C LEU A 27 12.73 -13.35 -25.10
N GLU A 28 13.55 -12.89 -26.04
CA GLU A 28 14.25 -13.73 -27.04
C GLU A 28 15.00 -14.90 -26.40
N GLY A 29 15.61 -14.68 -25.23
CA GLY A 29 16.28 -15.74 -24.45
C GLY A 29 15.35 -16.75 -23.79
N GLY A 30 14.03 -16.68 -24.01
CA GLY A 30 13.02 -17.58 -23.42
C GLY A 30 12.59 -17.23 -22.00
N ALA A 31 13.17 -16.21 -21.36
CA ALA A 31 12.70 -15.74 -20.07
C ALA A 31 11.32 -15.10 -20.22
N THR A 32 10.43 -15.41 -19.27
CA THR A 32 9.08 -14.84 -19.24
C THR A 32 8.81 -14.24 -17.87
N GLY A 33 8.38 -12.98 -17.84
CA GLY A 33 7.88 -12.30 -16.66
C GLY A 33 6.35 -12.20 -16.73
N ARG A 34 5.69 -12.43 -15.61
CA ARG A 34 4.23 -12.27 -15.43
C ARG A 34 3.95 -11.32 -14.31
N ALA A 35 2.97 -10.44 -14.46
CA ALA A 35 2.51 -9.57 -13.40
C ALA A 35 1.03 -9.30 -13.48
N ALA A 36 0.38 -9.24 -12.32
CA ALA A 36 -1.02 -8.88 -12.16
C ALA A 36 -1.15 -7.57 -11.38
N VAL A 37 -2.05 -6.70 -11.83
CA VAL A 37 -2.21 -5.35 -11.27
C VAL A 37 -3.23 -5.36 -10.13
N PRO A 38 -2.93 -4.72 -8.98
CA PRO A 38 -3.92 -4.52 -7.92
C PRO A 38 -4.95 -3.44 -8.29
N SER A 39 -6.09 -3.42 -7.57
CA SER A 39 -7.20 -2.50 -7.81
C SER A 39 -7.71 -1.87 -6.51
N GLY A 40 -7.93 -0.56 -6.46
CA GLY A 40 -8.48 0.13 -5.29
C GLY A 40 -9.99 -0.08 -5.12
N ALA A 41 -10.50 0.04 -3.87
CA ALA A 41 -11.93 0.19 -3.57
C ALA A 41 -12.30 1.67 -3.51
N SER A 42 -11.57 2.45 -2.73
CA SER A 42 -11.52 3.90 -2.78
C SER A 42 -10.36 4.31 -3.68
N THR A 43 -10.54 5.34 -4.48
CA THR A 43 -9.49 5.91 -5.34
C THR A 43 -9.40 7.40 -5.04
N GLY A 44 -8.20 7.89 -4.72
CA GLY A 44 -7.93 9.31 -4.61
C GLY A 44 -8.29 10.03 -5.93
N GLU A 45 -8.79 11.25 -5.85
CA GLU A 45 -9.22 12.03 -7.03
C GLU A 45 -8.08 12.25 -8.04
N HIS A 46 -6.84 12.18 -7.57
CA HIS A 46 -5.63 12.45 -8.35
C HIS A 46 -4.85 11.19 -8.80
N GLU A 47 -5.41 9.99 -8.60
CA GLU A 47 -4.77 8.75 -9.06
C GLU A 47 -4.77 8.61 -10.59
N ALA A 48 -3.79 7.87 -11.12
CA ALA A 48 -3.81 7.44 -12.52
C ALA A 48 -5.03 6.52 -12.80
N VAL A 49 -5.58 6.60 -14.00
CA VAL A 49 -6.86 5.98 -14.34
C VAL A 49 -6.75 4.46 -14.48
N GLU A 50 -7.48 3.75 -13.64
CA GLU A 50 -7.78 2.33 -13.85
C GLU A 50 -8.87 2.22 -14.93
N LEU A 51 -8.49 1.77 -16.14
CA LEU A 51 -9.42 1.69 -17.26
C LEU A 51 -10.39 0.53 -17.07
N ARG A 52 -11.68 0.83 -17.01
CA ARG A 52 -12.80 -0.10 -16.93
C ARG A 52 -13.67 -0.01 -18.18
N ASP A 53 -14.27 -1.13 -18.60
CA ASP A 53 -15.06 -1.19 -19.84
C ASP A 53 -16.38 -0.42 -19.74
N GLY A 54 -17.00 -0.38 -18.58
CA GLY A 54 -18.30 0.25 -18.36
C GLY A 54 -19.49 -0.53 -18.92
N ASP A 55 -19.24 -1.66 -19.59
CA ASP A 55 -20.29 -2.54 -20.13
C ASP A 55 -20.94 -3.36 -19.01
N LYS A 56 -22.16 -2.98 -18.65
CA LYS A 56 -22.92 -3.64 -17.58
C LYS A 56 -23.25 -5.11 -17.84
N SER A 57 -23.16 -5.57 -19.08
CA SER A 57 -23.38 -6.97 -19.44
C SER A 57 -22.17 -7.87 -19.13
N HIS A 58 -20.99 -7.25 -18.90
CA HIS A 58 -19.74 -7.93 -18.58
C HIS A 58 -19.21 -7.45 -17.22
N TYR A 59 -19.17 -8.34 -16.23
CA TYR A 59 -18.79 -8.05 -14.84
C TYR A 59 -19.44 -6.78 -14.24
N LEU A 60 -20.71 -6.54 -14.58
CA LEU A 60 -21.49 -5.39 -14.09
C LEU A 60 -20.83 -4.02 -14.40
N GLY A 61 -20.07 -3.94 -15.49
CA GLY A 61 -19.36 -2.75 -15.93
C GLY A 61 -17.91 -2.67 -15.47
N LYS A 62 -17.44 -3.64 -14.67
CA LYS A 62 -16.07 -3.65 -14.10
C LYS A 62 -15.06 -4.40 -14.96
N GLY A 63 -15.42 -4.90 -16.15
CA GLY A 63 -14.52 -5.57 -17.08
C GLY A 63 -13.31 -4.72 -17.45
N VAL A 64 -12.21 -5.36 -17.87
CA VAL A 64 -10.95 -4.71 -18.26
C VAL A 64 -10.47 -5.12 -19.64
N LEU A 65 -11.37 -5.63 -20.49
CA LEU A 65 -11.03 -6.09 -21.85
C LEU A 65 -10.46 -4.97 -22.72
N ARG A 66 -10.89 -3.72 -22.55
CA ARG A 66 -10.30 -2.57 -23.24
C ARG A 66 -8.85 -2.35 -22.86
N ALA A 67 -8.52 -2.51 -21.56
CA ALA A 67 -7.14 -2.42 -21.10
C ALA A 67 -6.30 -3.58 -21.65
N VAL A 68 -6.86 -4.80 -21.70
CA VAL A 68 -6.22 -5.97 -22.33
C VAL A 68 -5.97 -5.72 -23.81
N GLU A 69 -6.97 -5.22 -24.56
CA GLU A 69 -6.84 -4.86 -25.96
C GLU A 69 -5.77 -3.80 -26.20
N ASN A 70 -5.70 -2.77 -25.33
CA ASN A 70 -4.66 -1.75 -25.39
C ASN A 70 -3.25 -2.33 -25.21
N VAL A 71 -3.08 -3.32 -24.31
CA VAL A 71 -1.80 -4.02 -24.19
C VAL A 71 -1.45 -4.76 -25.51
N GLU A 72 -2.38 -5.51 -26.07
CA GLU A 72 -2.09 -6.39 -27.21
C GLU A 72 -2.00 -5.64 -28.55
N SER A 73 -2.83 -4.61 -28.75
CA SER A 73 -2.95 -3.92 -30.04
C SER A 73 -2.15 -2.60 -30.12
N VAL A 74 -1.81 -1.98 -28.98
CA VAL A 74 -1.10 -0.69 -28.95
C VAL A 74 0.27 -0.82 -28.30
N ILE A 75 0.34 -1.35 -27.07
CA ILE A 75 1.61 -1.42 -26.32
C ILE A 75 2.54 -2.47 -26.89
N ALA A 76 2.05 -3.69 -27.10
CA ALA A 76 2.89 -4.80 -27.56
C ALA A 76 3.59 -4.57 -28.91
N PRO A 77 2.94 -4.01 -29.95
CA PRO A 77 3.64 -3.70 -31.20
C PRO A 77 4.79 -2.71 -31.04
N GLU A 78 4.63 -1.68 -30.19
CA GLU A 78 5.65 -0.64 -29.98
C GLU A 78 6.83 -1.13 -29.14
N LEU A 79 6.59 -2.03 -28.18
CA LEU A 79 7.65 -2.52 -27.30
C LEU A 79 8.38 -3.76 -27.85
N THR A 80 7.79 -4.47 -28.83
CA THR A 80 8.45 -5.62 -29.46
C THR A 80 9.74 -5.18 -30.18
N GLY A 81 10.84 -5.87 -29.91
CA GLY A 81 12.17 -5.52 -30.38
C GLY A 81 12.96 -4.61 -29.42
N MET A 82 12.32 -4.05 -28.39
CA MET A 82 13.02 -3.26 -27.38
C MET A 82 13.70 -4.15 -26.34
N ASP A 83 14.76 -3.63 -25.74
CA ASP A 83 15.48 -4.28 -24.64
C ASP A 83 14.72 -4.10 -23.32
N ALA A 84 14.18 -5.20 -22.77
CA ALA A 84 13.42 -5.20 -21.53
C ALA A 84 14.26 -4.74 -20.32
N SER A 85 15.57 -4.83 -20.35
CA SER A 85 16.44 -4.35 -19.26
C SER A 85 16.48 -2.83 -19.15
N ASN A 86 16.07 -2.10 -20.20
CA ASN A 86 15.96 -0.65 -20.17
C ASN A 86 14.57 -0.21 -19.67
N GLN A 87 14.26 -0.52 -18.41
CA GLN A 87 12.96 -0.24 -17.77
C GLN A 87 12.47 1.20 -17.98
N ARG A 88 13.37 2.19 -17.79
CA ARG A 88 13.00 3.61 -17.94
C ARG A 88 12.54 3.95 -19.35
N LEU A 89 13.20 3.40 -20.36
CA LEU A 89 12.83 3.64 -21.76
C LEU A 89 11.49 2.98 -22.09
N LEU A 90 11.26 1.75 -21.61
CA LEU A 90 9.97 1.05 -21.79
C LEU A 90 8.82 1.83 -21.17
N ASP A 91 8.98 2.22 -19.91
CA ASP A 91 7.95 2.95 -19.17
C ASP A 91 7.70 4.33 -19.82
N ALA A 92 8.74 5.07 -20.17
CA ALA A 92 8.61 6.35 -20.89
C ALA A 92 7.92 6.20 -22.26
N THR A 93 8.20 5.13 -22.98
CA THR A 93 7.51 4.82 -24.24
C THR A 93 6.02 4.60 -24.03
N MET A 94 5.62 3.81 -23.02
CA MET A 94 4.22 3.56 -22.73
C MET A 94 3.49 4.82 -22.26
N VAL A 95 4.13 5.66 -21.43
CA VAL A 95 3.57 6.95 -20.99
C VAL A 95 3.38 7.89 -22.18
N ALA A 96 4.37 7.97 -23.08
CA ALA A 96 4.29 8.77 -24.31
C ALA A 96 3.20 8.25 -25.28
N LEU A 97 3.05 6.93 -25.38
CA LEU A 97 1.96 6.30 -26.13
C LEU A 97 0.59 6.67 -25.57
N ASP A 98 0.41 6.71 -24.25
CA ASP A 98 -0.83 7.16 -23.65
C ASP A 98 -1.08 8.64 -23.94
N GLY A 99 -0.12 9.49 -23.69
CA GLY A 99 -0.13 10.92 -24.01
C GLY A 99 -1.14 11.74 -23.20
N THR A 100 -1.76 11.17 -22.15
CA THR A 100 -2.62 11.89 -21.21
C THR A 100 -1.93 12.03 -19.85
N GLU A 101 -2.30 13.05 -19.07
CA GLU A 101 -1.68 13.35 -17.78
C GLU A 101 -1.83 12.21 -16.77
N ASN A 102 -3.00 11.53 -16.78
CA ASN A 102 -3.36 10.49 -15.82
C ASN A 102 -3.47 9.08 -16.43
N LYS A 103 -2.84 8.83 -17.58
CA LYS A 103 -2.89 7.53 -18.29
C LYS A 103 -4.31 7.05 -18.66
N GLY A 104 -5.20 8.03 -18.92
CA GLY A 104 -6.63 7.75 -19.15
C GLY A 104 -6.93 7.11 -20.52
N ARG A 105 -6.02 7.16 -21.51
CA ARG A 105 -6.25 6.60 -22.84
C ARG A 105 -6.01 5.11 -22.91
N LEU A 106 -4.87 4.64 -22.43
CA LEU A 106 -4.52 3.22 -22.42
C LEU A 106 -4.93 2.51 -21.14
N GLY A 107 -4.94 3.25 -20.03
CA GLY A 107 -5.19 2.76 -18.68
C GLY A 107 -3.88 2.51 -17.93
N ALA A 108 -3.77 3.06 -16.70
CA ALA A 108 -2.64 2.79 -15.83
C ALA A 108 -2.50 1.29 -15.51
N ASN A 109 -3.61 0.56 -15.42
CA ASN A 109 -3.61 -0.90 -15.24
C ASN A 109 -2.97 -1.65 -16.43
N ALA A 110 -3.23 -1.25 -17.68
CA ALA A 110 -2.59 -1.82 -18.85
C ALA A 110 -1.07 -1.55 -18.85
N ILE A 111 -0.67 -0.30 -18.60
CA ILE A 111 0.72 0.13 -18.59
C ILE A 111 1.49 -0.56 -17.47
N LEU A 112 0.97 -0.56 -16.25
CA LEU A 112 1.61 -1.17 -15.08
C LEU A 112 1.80 -2.68 -15.22
N ALA A 113 0.82 -3.39 -15.77
CA ALA A 113 0.93 -4.84 -15.99
C ALA A 113 2.15 -5.18 -16.84
N VAL A 114 2.38 -4.43 -17.92
CA VAL A 114 3.53 -4.61 -18.80
C VAL A 114 4.82 -4.16 -18.15
N SER A 115 4.82 -3.02 -17.45
CA SER A 115 5.99 -2.49 -16.74
C SER A 115 6.54 -3.48 -15.70
N MET A 116 5.68 -4.02 -14.85
CA MET A 116 6.07 -5.03 -13.84
C MET A 116 6.48 -6.36 -14.47
N ALA A 117 5.77 -6.80 -15.52
CA ALA A 117 6.11 -8.04 -16.23
C ALA A 117 7.48 -7.96 -16.92
N ALA A 118 7.82 -6.81 -17.53
CA ALA A 118 9.12 -6.55 -18.14
C ALA A 118 10.25 -6.60 -17.10
N ALA A 119 10.08 -5.98 -15.93
CA ALA A 119 11.03 -6.05 -14.84
C ALA A 119 11.31 -7.51 -14.41
N ARG A 120 10.27 -8.32 -14.25
CA ARG A 120 10.40 -9.75 -13.91
C ARG A 120 11.07 -10.58 -15.01
N ALA A 121 10.72 -10.33 -16.28
CA ALA A 121 11.35 -11.01 -17.40
C ALA A 121 12.85 -10.72 -17.45
N SER A 122 13.23 -9.46 -17.23
CA SER A 122 14.62 -9.00 -17.19
C SER A 122 15.38 -9.63 -16.02
N ALA A 123 14.84 -9.59 -14.82
CA ALA A 123 15.42 -10.22 -13.63
C ALA A 123 15.68 -11.72 -13.89
N LYS A 124 14.69 -12.43 -14.41
CA LYS A 124 14.79 -13.86 -14.75
C LYS A 124 15.83 -14.14 -15.85
N SER A 125 15.91 -13.28 -16.86
CA SER A 125 16.91 -13.40 -17.94
C SER A 125 18.35 -13.27 -17.42
N LEU A 126 18.54 -12.48 -16.36
CA LEU A 126 19.83 -12.28 -15.70
C LEU A 126 20.10 -13.32 -14.60
N GLY A 127 19.17 -14.21 -14.30
CA GLY A 127 19.28 -15.17 -13.20
C GLY A 127 19.28 -14.53 -11.82
N LEU A 128 18.66 -13.36 -11.69
CA LEU A 128 18.56 -12.60 -10.44
C LEU A 128 17.15 -12.67 -9.87
N PRO A 129 16.98 -12.76 -8.54
CA PRO A 129 15.70 -12.48 -7.91
C PRO A 129 15.29 -11.02 -8.14
N LEU A 130 13.97 -10.75 -8.15
CA LEU A 130 13.46 -9.44 -8.55
C LEU A 130 13.96 -8.31 -7.64
N TYR A 131 13.99 -8.52 -6.33
CA TYR A 131 14.50 -7.50 -5.40
C TYR A 131 15.96 -7.11 -5.66
N ARG A 132 16.80 -8.08 -6.06
CA ARG A 132 18.20 -7.82 -6.46
C ARG A 132 18.32 -7.11 -7.79
N TYR A 133 17.46 -7.46 -8.74
CA TYR A 133 17.45 -6.80 -10.04
C TYR A 133 17.09 -5.32 -9.92
N LEU A 134 16.07 -5.00 -9.13
CA LEU A 134 15.59 -3.62 -8.93
C LEU A 134 16.50 -2.82 -8.00
N GLY A 135 16.98 -3.41 -6.89
CA GLY A 135 17.68 -2.71 -5.81
C GLY A 135 19.19 -2.86 -5.81
N GLY A 136 19.73 -3.78 -6.66
CA GLY A 136 21.17 -4.03 -6.73
C GLY A 136 21.72 -4.74 -5.49
N VAL A 137 23.02 -4.53 -5.25
CA VAL A 137 23.75 -5.24 -4.18
C VAL A 137 23.38 -4.78 -2.77
N ASN A 138 22.79 -3.61 -2.63
CA ASN A 138 22.41 -3.02 -1.34
C ASN A 138 21.00 -3.42 -0.85
N ALA A 139 20.24 -4.17 -1.64
CA ALA A 139 18.91 -4.63 -1.26
C ALA A 139 19.01 -5.71 -0.15
N SER A 140 18.84 -5.32 1.13
CA SER A 140 19.02 -6.19 2.30
C SER A 140 18.02 -5.94 3.42
N VAL A 141 17.29 -4.82 3.42
CA VAL A 141 16.37 -4.46 4.51
C VAL A 141 15.01 -5.10 4.31
N LEU A 142 14.64 -6.01 5.22
CA LEU A 142 13.29 -6.57 5.33
C LEU A 142 12.37 -5.51 5.95
N PRO A 143 11.19 -5.29 5.38
CA PRO A 143 10.30 -4.23 5.88
C PRO A 143 9.58 -4.64 7.17
N THR A 144 9.41 -3.69 8.09
CA THR A 144 8.51 -3.81 9.24
C THR A 144 7.07 -3.89 8.75
N PRO A 145 6.32 -4.96 9.06
CA PRO A 145 4.96 -5.11 8.58
C PRO A 145 3.98 -4.25 9.38
N MET A 146 3.14 -3.49 8.67
CA MET A 146 1.96 -2.80 9.19
C MET A 146 0.75 -3.68 8.90
N MET A 147 0.32 -4.47 9.89
CA MET A 147 -0.68 -5.52 9.69
C MET A 147 -2.07 -5.02 10.08
N ASN A 148 -2.95 -4.79 9.11
CA ASN A 148 -4.33 -4.38 9.35
C ASN A 148 -5.13 -5.50 10.00
N ILE A 149 -5.35 -5.45 11.32
CA ILE A 149 -6.02 -6.51 12.08
C ILE A 149 -7.48 -6.22 12.43
N LEU A 150 -7.90 -4.94 12.31
CA LEU A 150 -9.28 -4.52 12.58
C LEU A 150 -9.68 -3.42 11.59
N ASN A 151 -10.84 -3.58 10.95
CA ASN A 151 -11.38 -2.70 9.93
C ASN A 151 -12.62 -1.95 10.41
N GLY A 152 -12.73 -0.71 9.95
CA GLY A 152 -13.92 0.13 10.03
C GLY A 152 -14.09 0.95 8.76
N GLY A 153 -14.58 2.16 8.85
CA GLY A 153 -14.72 3.08 7.73
C GLY A 153 -15.41 2.46 6.52
N ALA A 154 -14.88 2.71 5.33
CA ALA A 154 -15.39 2.13 4.08
C ALA A 154 -15.09 0.61 3.96
N HIS A 155 -14.13 0.07 4.73
CA HIS A 155 -13.73 -1.34 4.68
C HIS A 155 -14.60 -2.27 5.52
N ALA A 156 -15.59 -1.75 6.28
CA ALA A 156 -16.49 -2.55 7.11
C ALA A 156 -17.86 -1.91 7.29
N ASP A 157 -18.91 -2.73 7.28
CA ASP A 157 -20.27 -2.31 7.66
C ASP A 157 -20.42 -2.42 9.19
N ASN A 158 -19.87 -1.43 9.90
CA ASN A 158 -19.88 -1.35 11.36
C ASN A 158 -19.93 0.11 11.86
N ASN A 159 -19.84 0.33 13.18
CA ASN A 159 -19.95 1.64 13.81
C ASN A 159 -18.60 2.33 14.06
N VAL A 160 -17.52 1.86 13.44
CA VAL A 160 -16.17 2.43 13.56
C VAL A 160 -15.94 3.36 12.39
N ASP A 161 -15.56 4.62 12.62
CA ASP A 161 -15.34 5.61 11.56
C ASP A 161 -13.99 5.42 10.86
N PHE A 162 -12.93 5.05 11.59
CA PHE A 162 -11.59 4.87 11.06
C PHE A 162 -11.48 3.57 10.28
N GLN A 163 -10.78 3.65 9.14
CA GLN A 163 -10.77 2.57 8.16
C GLN A 163 -9.92 1.39 8.60
N GLU A 164 -8.72 1.63 9.14
CA GLU A 164 -7.76 0.58 9.49
C GLU A 164 -7.07 0.82 10.83
N PHE A 165 -6.98 -0.25 11.60
CA PHE A 165 -6.17 -0.33 12.82
C PHE A 165 -5.14 -1.42 12.62
N MET A 166 -3.86 -1.02 12.62
CA MET A 166 -2.74 -1.89 12.30
C MET A 166 -1.86 -2.12 13.53
N VAL A 167 -1.27 -3.31 13.62
CA VAL A 167 -0.18 -3.62 14.54
C VAL A 167 1.13 -3.63 13.79
N MET A 168 2.18 -3.10 14.43
CA MET A 168 3.55 -3.05 13.93
C MET A 168 4.47 -3.72 14.94
N PRO A 169 4.99 -4.94 14.67
CA PRO A 169 5.91 -5.63 15.56
C PRO A 169 7.33 -5.03 15.49
N VAL A 170 7.47 -3.83 16.06
CA VAL A 170 8.67 -2.98 15.97
C VAL A 170 9.84 -3.44 16.84
N GLY A 171 9.57 -4.23 17.89
CA GLY A 171 10.59 -4.74 18.80
C GLY A 171 11.19 -6.07 18.37
N ALA A 172 10.76 -6.66 17.24
CA ALA A 172 11.32 -7.91 16.74
C ALA A 172 12.74 -7.70 16.18
N GLU A 173 13.56 -8.76 16.27
CA GLU A 173 14.94 -8.72 15.75
C GLU A 173 15.02 -9.12 14.26
N ARG A 174 13.99 -9.80 13.74
CA ARG A 174 13.92 -10.30 12.36
C ARG A 174 12.50 -10.24 11.83
N PHE A 175 12.39 -10.21 10.51
CA PHE A 175 11.09 -10.19 9.84
C PHE A 175 10.24 -11.43 10.19
N SER A 176 10.83 -12.63 10.22
CA SER A 176 10.12 -13.87 10.59
C SER A 176 9.53 -13.83 11.99
N ASP A 177 10.22 -13.22 12.97
CA ASP A 177 9.69 -13.00 14.31
C ASP A 177 8.57 -11.94 14.30
N ALA A 178 8.75 -10.83 13.59
CA ALA A 178 7.73 -9.81 13.45
C ALA A 178 6.43 -10.37 12.86
N LEU A 179 6.53 -11.18 11.80
CA LEU A 179 5.36 -11.82 11.20
C LEU A 179 4.68 -12.79 12.16
N ARG A 180 5.46 -13.59 12.92
CA ARG A 180 4.94 -14.50 13.95
C ARG A 180 4.18 -13.74 15.03
N TRP A 181 4.76 -12.68 15.59
CA TRP A 181 4.12 -11.84 16.62
C TRP A 181 2.79 -11.25 16.14
N GLY A 182 2.79 -10.70 14.92
CA GLY A 182 1.55 -10.17 14.32
C GLY A 182 0.47 -11.24 14.16
N ALA A 183 0.84 -12.45 13.73
CA ALA A 183 -0.10 -13.58 13.61
C ALA A 183 -0.62 -14.06 14.98
N GLU A 184 0.22 -14.11 16.01
CA GLU A 184 -0.17 -14.46 17.38
C GLU A 184 -1.15 -13.44 17.96
N VAL A 185 -0.91 -12.12 17.76
CA VAL A 185 -1.86 -11.06 18.14
C VAL A 185 -3.17 -11.17 17.36
N PHE A 186 -3.12 -11.43 16.06
CA PHE A 186 -4.32 -11.62 15.24
C PHE A 186 -5.20 -12.76 15.78
N HIS A 187 -4.61 -13.91 16.12
CA HIS A 187 -5.36 -15.04 16.69
C HIS A 187 -5.87 -14.76 18.10
N THR A 188 -5.11 -14.02 18.91
CA THR A 188 -5.52 -13.61 20.26
C THR A 188 -6.71 -12.64 20.17
N LEU A 189 -6.65 -11.65 19.25
CA LEU A 189 -7.75 -10.72 18.99
C LEU A 189 -9.05 -11.45 18.60
N LYS A 190 -8.94 -12.50 17.78
CA LYS A 190 -10.09 -13.36 17.44
C LYS A 190 -10.73 -13.95 18.70
N GLY A 191 -9.92 -14.40 19.65
CA GLY A 191 -10.38 -14.93 20.95
C GLY A 191 -11.07 -13.86 21.80
N VAL A 192 -10.47 -12.68 21.92
CA VAL A 192 -11.02 -11.52 22.66
C VAL A 192 -12.38 -11.10 22.08
N LEU A 193 -12.46 -10.92 20.75
CA LEU A 193 -13.71 -10.55 20.08
C LEU A 193 -14.82 -11.59 20.31
N LYS A 194 -14.51 -12.88 20.15
CA LYS A 194 -15.48 -13.96 20.43
C LYS A 194 -15.96 -13.96 21.87
N LYS A 195 -15.06 -13.79 22.84
CA LYS A 195 -15.40 -13.74 24.27
C LYS A 195 -16.33 -12.57 24.61
N ARG A 196 -16.17 -11.45 23.91
CA ARG A 196 -17.02 -10.27 24.01
C ARG A 196 -18.33 -10.37 23.21
N GLY A 197 -18.55 -11.47 22.46
CA GLY A 197 -19.75 -11.70 21.63
C GLY A 197 -19.74 -11.00 20.29
N TYR A 198 -18.59 -10.51 19.82
CA TYR A 198 -18.44 -9.86 18.53
C TYR A 198 -18.23 -10.87 17.39
N ASN A 199 -18.64 -10.46 16.18
CA ASN A 199 -18.35 -11.20 14.95
C ASN A 199 -16.84 -11.18 14.65
N THR A 200 -16.33 -12.28 14.10
CA THR A 200 -14.94 -12.45 13.70
C THR A 200 -14.81 -12.76 12.19
N SER A 201 -15.77 -12.33 11.38
CA SER A 201 -15.61 -12.29 9.93
C SER A 201 -14.56 -11.26 9.56
N VAL A 202 -13.83 -11.54 8.48
CA VAL A 202 -12.77 -10.65 8.01
C VAL A 202 -13.23 -9.81 6.83
N GLY A 203 -12.70 -8.59 6.73
CA GLY A 203 -12.90 -7.68 5.61
C GLY A 203 -11.99 -8.03 4.42
N ASP A 204 -11.98 -7.14 3.43
CA ASP A 204 -11.24 -7.32 2.18
C ASP A 204 -9.73 -7.49 2.37
N GLU A 205 -9.18 -6.87 3.41
CA GLU A 205 -7.74 -6.91 3.73
C GLU A 205 -7.36 -7.94 4.79
N GLY A 206 -8.31 -8.80 5.19
CA GLY A 206 -8.08 -9.92 6.10
C GLY A 206 -8.16 -9.57 7.59
N GLY A 207 -8.30 -8.31 7.98
CA GLY A 207 -8.59 -7.88 9.35
C GLY A 207 -10.03 -8.14 9.75
N PHE A 208 -10.31 -8.26 11.07
CA PHE A 208 -11.66 -8.45 11.56
C PHE A 208 -12.52 -7.19 11.37
N ALA A 209 -13.82 -7.37 11.16
CA ALA A 209 -14.79 -6.30 10.96
C ALA A 209 -15.94 -6.38 11.99
N PRO A 210 -15.67 -6.30 13.32
CA PRO A 210 -16.69 -6.37 14.35
C PRO A 210 -17.49 -5.07 14.45
N SER A 211 -18.75 -5.15 14.87
CA SER A 211 -19.58 -3.98 15.20
C SER A 211 -19.25 -3.47 16.59
N LEU A 212 -18.09 -2.83 16.75
CA LEU A 212 -17.66 -2.19 18.00
C LEU A 212 -18.44 -0.89 18.24
N LYS A 213 -18.41 -0.40 19.49
CA LYS A 213 -19.21 0.77 19.90
C LYS A 213 -18.59 2.10 19.50
N SER A 214 -17.25 2.14 19.33
CA SER A 214 -16.49 3.35 19.06
C SER A 214 -15.09 3.06 18.50
N ASN A 215 -14.44 4.09 17.96
CA ASN A 215 -13.02 4.03 17.56
C ASN A 215 -12.10 3.71 18.77
N VAL A 216 -12.47 4.21 19.98
CA VAL A 216 -11.74 3.93 21.24
C VAL A 216 -11.80 2.45 21.58
N GLU A 217 -12.99 1.83 21.53
CA GLU A 217 -13.09 0.39 21.78
C GLU A 217 -12.24 -0.44 20.81
N ALA A 218 -12.11 0.01 19.56
CA ALA A 218 -11.30 -0.69 18.57
C ALA A 218 -9.82 -0.73 18.98
N ILE A 219 -9.23 0.38 19.39
CA ILE A 219 -7.83 0.41 19.83
C ILE A 219 -7.65 -0.34 21.16
N GLU A 220 -8.60 -0.24 22.08
CA GLU A 220 -8.51 -0.91 23.39
C GLU A 220 -8.55 -2.44 23.28
N VAL A 221 -9.38 -3.01 22.39
CA VAL A 221 -9.39 -4.49 22.19
C VAL A 221 -8.12 -4.99 21.53
N ILE A 222 -7.47 -4.16 20.70
CA ILE A 222 -6.17 -4.48 20.12
C ILE A 222 -5.09 -4.49 21.20
N LEU A 223 -5.03 -3.45 22.05
CA LEU A 223 -4.07 -3.36 23.16
C LEU A 223 -4.24 -4.53 24.15
N GLU A 224 -5.47 -4.86 24.53
CA GLU A 224 -5.74 -6.07 25.33
C GLU A 224 -5.21 -7.33 24.65
N SER A 225 -5.35 -7.42 23.33
CA SER A 225 -4.91 -8.58 22.57
C SER A 225 -3.39 -8.70 22.47
N ILE A 226 -2.68 -7.57 22.38
CA ILE A 226 -1.22 -7.52 22.43
C ILE A 226 -0.72 -8.05 23.77
N GLU A 227 -1.28 -7.54 24.88
CA GLU A 227 -0.90 -7.96 26.23
C GLU A 227 -1.23 -9.43 26.49
N LEU A 228 -2.40 -9.91 26.09
CA LEU A 228 -2.82 -11.30 26.23
C LEU A 228 -1.98 -12.28 25.35
N ALA A 229 -1.42 -11.80 24.25
CA ALA A 229 -0.47 -12.55 23.43
C ALA A 229 0.92 -12.63 24.08
N GLY A 230 1.16 -11.87 25.16
CA GLY A 230 2.42 -11.87 25.90
C GLY A 230 3.41 -10.79 25.44
N TYR A 231 2.96 -9.80 24.67
CA TYR A 231 3.78 -8.72 24.16
C TYR A 231 3.47 -7.39 24.87
N LYS A 232 4.44 -6.50 24.88
CA LYS A 232 4.29 -5.15 25.45
C LYS A 232 3.89 -4.15 24.36
N ALA A 233 2.75 -3.52 24.56
CA ALA A 233 2.30 -2.46 23.66
C ALA A 233 3.25 -1.23 23.73
N GLY A 234 3.69 -0.77 22.57
CA GLY A 234 4.61 0.34 22.40
C GLY A 234 6.11 -0.03 22.46
N GLU A 235 6.47 -1.17 23.07
CA GLU A 235 7.85 -1.68 23.06
C GLU A 235 8.03 -2.77 22.02
N ASP A 236 7.27 -3.86 22.13
CA ASP A 236 7.32 -5.00 21.22
C ASP A 236 6.46 -4.75 19.98
N ILE A 237 5.23 -4.26 20.19
CA ILE A 237 4.24 -4.02 19.15
C ILE A 237 3.64 -2.64 19.33
N ALA A 238 3.82 -1.78 18.32
CA ALA A 238 3.22 -0.47 18.23
C ALA A 238 1.92 -0.50 17.39
N ILE A 239 1.19 0.60 17.39
CA ILE A 239 -0.05 0.79 16.63
C ILE A 239 0.20 1.76 15.48
N ALA A 240 -0.37 1.44 14.30
CA ALA A 240 -0.53 2.37 13.21
C ALA A 240 -2.01 2.52 12.87
N LEU A 241 -2.41 3.71 12.43
CA LEU A 241 -3.79 4.01 12.07
C LEU A 241 -3.85 4.54 10.64
N ASP A 242 -4.91 4.15 9.94
CA ASP A 242 -5.37 4.80 8.72
C ASP A 242 -6.86 5.14 8.89
N PRO A 243 -7.18 6.36 9.28
CA PRO A 243 -8.57 6.80 9.35
C PRO A 243 -9.22 7.05 7.99
N ALA A 244 -8.45 7.25 6.92
CA ALA A 244 -8.93 7.67 5.60
C ALA A 244 -9.85 8.90 5.71
N ALA A 245 -9.34 10.00 6.26
CA ALA A 245 -10.16 11.13 6.71
C ALA A 245 -10.94 11.83 5.59
N SER A 246 -10.55 11.69 4.34
CA SER A 246 -11.32 12.16 3.17
C SER A 246 -12.73 11.57 3.13
N GLU A 247 -12.95 10.31 3.59
CA GLU A 247 -14.22 9.61 3.57
C GLU A 247 -15.29 10.22 4.53
N PHE A 248 -14.83 10.87 5.58
CA PHE A 248 -15.73 11.55 6.53
C PHE A 248 -15.56 13.07 6.55
N PHE A 249 -14.83 13.64 5.59
CA PHE A 249 -14.78 15.08 5.38
C PHE A 249 -16.03 15.55 4.61
N ASP A 250 -16.75 16.50 5.18
CA ASP A 250 -17.91 17.15 4.56
C ASP A 250 -17.43 18.43 3.86
N LYS A 251 -17.29 18.38 2.52
CA LYS A 251 -16.79 19.50 1.71
C LYS A 251 -17.68 20.73 1.81
N GLU A 252 -19.00 20.59 2.02
CA GLU A 252 -19.93 21.72 2.13
C GLU A 252 -19.78 22.46 3.47
N LYS A 253 -19.55 21.72 4.54
CA LYS A 253 -19.35 22.26 5.88
C LYS A 253 -17.90 22.67 6.17
N GLY A 254 -16.93 22.14 5.40
CA GLY A 254 -15.50 22.25 5.70
C GLY A 254 -15.13 21.59 7.03
N LYS A 255 -15.74 20.43 7.36
CA LYS A 255 -15.58 19.74 8.64
C LYS A 255 -15.47 18.24 8.48
N TYR A 256 -14.79 17.62 9.42
CA TYR A 256 -14.75 16.16 9.60
C TYR A 256 -15.96 15.74 10.45
N VAL A 257 -16.75 14.77 9.99
CA VAL A 257 -17.97 14.30 10.63
C VAL A 257 -17.88 12.80 10.91
N PHE A 258 -17.87 12.40 12.17
CA PHE A 258 -17.88 10.99 12.57
C PHE A 258 -19.25 10.38 12.37
N LYS A 259 -19.56 10.00 11.13
CA LYS A 259 -20.90 9.58 10.70
C LYS A 259 -21.40 8.28 11.33
N LYS A 260 -20.48 7.39 11.69
CA LYS A 260 -20.80 6.05 12.19
C LYS A 260 -20.88 5.98 13.70
N SER A 261 -20.01 6.69 14.43
CA SER A 261 -19.95 6.66 15.89
C SER A 261 -20.87 7.73 16.54
N ASP A 262 -20.31 8.84 16.94
CA ASP A 262 -20.97 9.83 17.80
C ASP A 262 -21.56 11.04 17.06
N LYS A 263 -21.38 11.11 15.74
CA LYS A 263 -21.80 12.21 14.86
C LYS A 263 -21.19 13.56 15.21
N SER A 264 -20.08 13.58 15.95
CA SER A 264 -19.36 14.80 16.26
C SER A 264 -18.75 15.42 15.00
N GLU A 265 -18.69 16.74 14.96
CA GLU A 265 -18.09 17.52 13.89
C GLU A 265 -16.80 18.17 14.40
N LYS A 266 -15.75 18.20 13.59
CA LYS A 266 -14.45 18.80 13.92
C LYS A 266 -13.94 19.65 12.76
N THR A 267 -13.37 20.80 13.07
CA THR A 267 -12.53 21.55 12.11
C THR A 267 -11.18 20.84 11.94
N SER A 268 -10.37 21.26 10.98
CA SER A 268 -9.01 20.72 10.77
C SER A 268 -8.14 20.85 12.02
N GLU A 269 -8.21 22.00 12.71
CA GLU A 269 -7.47 22.19 13.98
C GLU A 269 -7.98 21.28 15.11
N GLU A 270 -9.31 21.13 15.25
CA GLU A 270 -9.90 20.25 16.26
C GLU A 270 -9.57 18.78 15.97
N MET A 271 -9.51 18.39 14.69
CA MET A 271 -9.12 17.05 14.28
C MET A 271 -7.63 16.79 14.55
N SER A 272 -6.77 17.77 14.28
CA SER A 272 -5.34 17.69 14.60
C SER A 272 -5.09 17.53 16.11
N ARG A 273 -5.83 18.28 16.94
CA ARG A 273 -5.76 18.14 18.41
C ARG A 273 -6.30 16.81 18.90
N TYR A 274 -7.31 16.25 18.23
CA TYR A 274 -7.83 14.92 18.51
C TYR A 274 -6.74 13.86 18.27
N TRP A 275 -5.97 13.96 17.17
CA TRP A 275 -4.82 13.08 16.93
C TRP A 275 -3.71 13.28 17.95
N GLN A 276 -3.39 14.51 18.33
CA GLN A 276 -2.41 14.79 19.36
C GLN A 276 -2.76 14.09 20.69
N GLU A 277 -4.04 14.11 21.09
CA GLU A 277 -4.50 13.44 22.30
C GLU A 277 -4.40 11.91 22.19
N TRP A 278 -4.76 11.35 21.04
CA TRP A 278 -4.66 9.91 20.80
C TRP A 278 -3.20 9.41 20.84
N ILE A 279 -2.29 10.13 20.21
CA ILE A 279 -0.84 9.80 20.22
C ILE A 279 -0.27 9.90 21.62
N ARG A 280 -0.75 10.84 22.43
CA ARG A 280 -0.34 10.96 23.83
C ARG A 280 -0.85 9.80 24.71
N GLN A 281 -2.01 9.26 24.39
CA GLN A 281 -2.72 8.24 25.19
C GLN A 281 -2.35 6.81 24.78
N TYR A 282 -2.10 6.57 23.50
CA TYR A 282 -1.89 5.26 22.92
C TYR A 282 -0.52 5.16 22.24
N PRO A 283 0.06 3.94 22.11
CA PRO A 283 1.36 3.74 21.49
C PRO A 283 1.26 3.78 19.95
N ILE A 284 0.74 4.88 19.42
CA ILE A 284 0.59 5.12 17.99
C ILE A 284 1.89 5.73 17.46
N VAL A 285 2.51 5.07 16.49
CA VAL A 285 3.76 5.48 15.86
C VAL A 285 3.59 5.95 14.42
N SER A 286 2.43 5.67 13.80
CA SER A 286 2.15 6.07 12.41
C SER A 286 0.68 6.41 12.24
N LEU A 287 0.40 7.54 11.56
CA LEU A 287 -0.93 8.04 11.22
C LEU A 287 -0.97 8.35 9.72
N GLU A 288 -1.69 7.54 8.97
CA GLU A 288 -1.93 7.70 7.54
C GLU A 288 -3.23 8.47 7.33
N ASP A 289 -3.23 9.41 6.40
CA ASP A 289 -4.39 10.23 5.99
C ASP A 289 -5.27 10.70 7.16
N GLY A 290 -4.59 11.30 8.16
CA GLY A 290 -5.24 11.86 9.34
C GLY A 290 -6.14 13.06 9.04
N LEU A 291 -6.00 13.68 7.88
CA LEU A 291 -6.82 14.75 7.32
C LEU A 291 -7.12 14.49 5.83
N ALA A 292 -8.08 15.21 5.27
CA ALA A 292 -8.51 15.06 3.88
C ALA A 292 -7.40 15.43 2.87
N GLU A 293 -7.43 14.80 1.70
CA GLU A 293 -6.41 14.86 0.64
C GLU A 293 -6.11 16.27 0.08
N ASP A 294 -7.05 17.20 0.20
CA ASP A 294 -6.90 18.58 -0.26
C ASP A 294 -6.86 19.62 0.88
N ASP A 295 -6.89 19.18 2.15
CA ASP A 295 -6.77 20.04 3.32
C ASP A 295 -5.31 20.39 3.65
N TRP A 296 -4.58 20.96 2.69
CA TRP A 296 -3.15 21.27 2.80
C TRP A 296 -2.80 22.16 4.00
N GLN A 297 -3.66 23.10 4.35
CA GLN A 297 -3.45 23.97 5.52
C GLN A 297 -3.62 23.19 6.82
N GLY A 298 -4.62 22.33 6.90
CA GLY A 298 -4.81 21.42 8.03
C GLY A 298 -3.62 20.47 8.17
N TRP A 299 -3.15 19.89 7.08
CA TRP A 299 -1.98 19.01 7.08
C TRP A 299 -0.71 19.72 7.56
N LYS A 300 -0.49 20.98 7.16
CA LYS A 300 0.61 21.77 7.66
C LYS A 300 0.52 21.97 9.17
N TYR A 301 -0.65 22.36 9.66
CA TYR A 301 -0.89 22.51 11.09
C TYR A 301 -0.70 21.19 11.87
N LEU A 302 -1.20 20.07 11.32
CA LEU A 302 -1.02 18.74 11.90
C LEU A 302 0.47 18.38 11.99
N THR A 303 1.23 18.61 10.92
CA THR A 303 2.66 18.31 10.87
C THR A 303 3.45 19.14 11.90
N GLU A 304 3.18 20.44 11.99
CA GLU A 304 3.79 21.31 13.01
C GLU A 304 3.44 20.90 14.45
N LEU A 305 2.24 20.31 14.65
CA LEU A 305 1.74 19.95 15.99
C LEU A 305 2.31 18.63 16.52
N ILE A 306 2.47 17.60 15.65
CA ILE A 306 2.80 16.24 16.07
C ILE A 306 3.82 15.52 15.19
N GLY A 307 4.30 16.12 14.10
CA GLY A 307 5.21 15.45 13.15
C GLY A 307 6.56 15.04 13.77
N ASP A 308 6.96 15.63 14.90
CA ASP A 308 8.15 15.26 15.68
C ASP A 308 7.94 14.02 16.58
N ARG A 309 6.74 13.49 16.67
CA ARG A 309 6.35 12.39 17.58
C ARG A 309 5.74 11.19 16.89
N VAL A 310 5.30 11.35 15.65
CA VAL A 310 4.59 10.32 14.91
C VAL A 310 4.92 10.43 13.43
N GLN A 311 5.01 9.30 12.76
CA GLN A 311 5.09 9.25 11.32
C GLN A 311 3.74 9.67 10.73
N LEU A 312 3.74 10.75 9.95
CA LEU A 312 2.59 11.26 9.22
C LEU A 312 2.68 10.84 7.76
N VAL A 313 1.77 9.96 7.35
CA VAL A 313 1.81 9.32 6.04
C VAL A 313 0.76 9.92 5.11
N GLY A 314 1.19 10.40 3.94
CA GLY A 314 0.25 10.78 2.88
C GLY A 314 0.02 9.62 1.91
N ASP A 315 -1.21 9.11 1.86
CA ASP A 315 -1.72 8.20 0.82
C ASP A 315 -2.49 9.01 -0.22
N ASP A 316 -3.75 9.34 0.01
CA ASP A 316 -4.56 10.16 -0.90
C ASP A 316 -3.99 11.58 -1.06
N LEU A 317 -3.29 12.08 -0.05
CA LEU A 317 -2.57 13.35 -0.11
C LEU A 317 -1.54 13.39 -1.25
N PHE A 318 -0.75 12.32 -1.44
CA PHE A 318 0.36 12.28 -2.39
C PHE A 318 0.12 11.39 -3.60
N VAL A 319 -0.72 10.37 -3.51
CA VAL A 319 -1.10 9.39 -4.55
C VAL A 319 0.10 8.84 -5.34
N THR A 320 1.24 8.59 -4.65
CA THR A 320 2.50 8.15 -5.28
C THR A 320 3.01 9.11 -6.38
N ASN A 321 2.54 10.37 -6.39
CA ASN A 321 2.81 11.36 -7.41
C ASN A 321 3.94 12.31 -6.97
N THR A 322 4.99 12.44 -7.79
CA THR A 322 6.17 13.27 -7.47
C THR A 322 5.86 14.76 -7.37
N GLU A 323 4.88 15.30 -8.11
CA GLU A 323 4.53 16.72 -8.05
C GLU A 323 3.80 17.04 -6.73
N ARG A 324 2.86 16.18 -6.31
CA ARG A 324 2.16 16.33 -5.03
C ARG A 324 3.12 16.12 -3.85
N LEU A 325 4.02 15.14 -3.94
CA LEU A 325 5.06 14.92 -2.94
C LEU A 325 6.02 16.11 -2.86
N GLN A 326 6.46 16.69 -4.00
CA GLN A 326 7.31 17.87 -4.02
C GLN A 326 6.63 19.06 -3.34
N ARG A 327 5.33 19.26 -3.58
CA ARG A 327 4.55 20.27 -2.86
C ARG A 327 4.57 20.03 -1.34
N GLY A 328 4.35 18.82 -0.89
CA GLY A 328 4.43 18.47 0.54
C GLY A 328 5.79 18.80 1.14
N ILE A 329 6.86 18.45 0.42
CA ILE A 329 8.25 18.76 0.80
C ILE A 329 8.45 20.28 0.91
N ASP A 330 8.08 21.03 -0.09
CA ASP A 330 8.27 22.48 -0.15
C ASP A 330 7.48 23.23 0.94
N GLU A 331 6.31 22.72 1.31
CA GLU A 331 5.45 23.28 2.34
C GLU A 331 5.72 22.72 3.76
N GLY A 332 6.57 21.68 3.91
CA GLY A 332 6.88 21.01 5.19
C GLY A 332 5.68 20.24 5.73
N ILE A 333 5.04 19.44 4.89
CA ILE A 333 3.80 18.70 5.17
C ILE A 333 4.04 17.20 5.16
N ALA A 334 3.62 16.48 6.20
CA ALA A 334 3.87 15.06 6.44
C ALA A 334 5.37 14.75 6.60
N ASN A 335 5.74 13.48 6.75
CA ASN A 335 7.12 13.02 6.84
C ASN A 335 7.30 11.60 6.28
N SER A 336 6.24 11.07 5.65
CA SER A 336 6.22 9.75 5.01
C SER A 336 5.23 9.73 3.83
N ILE A 337 5.48 8.87 2.87
CA ILE A 337 4.59 8.63 1.72
C ILE A 337 4.19 7.17 1.64
N LEU A 338 2.90 6.90 1.37
CA LEU A 338 2.45 5.58 0.97
C LEU A 338 2.69 5.37 -0.52
N ILE A 339 3.23 4.22 -0.89
CA ILE A 339 3.60 3.88 -2.26
C ILE A 339 2.68 2.77 -2.78
N LYS A 340 1.81 3.12 -3.71
CA LYS A 340 0.91 2.20 -4.41
C LYS A 340 1.24 2.22 -5.90
N VAL A 341 1.81 1.15 -6.41
CA VAL A 341 2.31 1.08 -7.81
C VAL A 341 1.25 1.45 -8.86
N ASN A 342 -0.02 1.15 -8.59
CA ASN A 342 -1.10 1.44 -9.53
C ASN A 342 -1.65 2.87 -9.46
N GLN A 343 -1.32 3.64 -8.41
CA GLN A 343 -1.69 5.07 -8.32
C GLN A 343 -0.93 5.91 -9.34
N ILE A 344 0.26 5.47 -9.73
CA ILE A 344 1.09 6.18 -10.72
C ILE A 344 1.24 5.40 -12.04
N GLY A 345 1.34 4.07 -12.00
CA GLY A 345 1.15 3.19 -13.16
C GLY A 345 2.41 2.73 -13.89
N THR A 346 3.63 3.01 -13.42
CA THR A 346 4.87 2.39 -13.88
C THR A 346 5.84 2.10 -12.75
N VAL A 347 6.75 1.14 -12.96
CA VAL A 347 7.85 0.85 -12.02
C VAL A 347 8.80 2.05 -11.92
N SER A 348 9.12 2.69 -13.03
CA SER A 348 10.04 3.84 -13.05
C SER A 348 9.53 5.02 -12.25
N GLU A 349 8.27 5.44 -12.44
CA GLU A 349 7.67 6.54 -11.71
C GLU A 349 7.51 6.20 -10.22
N THR A 350 7.21 4.93 -9.90
CA THR A 350 7.16 4.44 -8.50
C THR A 350 8.52 4.61 -7.82
N LEU A 351 9.60 4.19 -8.48
CA LEU A 351 10.97 4.34 -7.96
C LEU A 351 11.38 5.81 -7.85
N GLU A 352 10.92 6.67 -8.75
CA GLU A 352 11.15 8.12 -8.69
C GLU A 352 10.47 8.77 -7.47
N ALA A 353 9.24 8.37 -7.16
CA ALA A 353 8.54 8.86 -5.96
C ALA A 353 9.26 8.44 -4.68
N ILE A 354 9.68 7.18 -4.57
CA ILE A 354 10.45 6.66 -3.42
C ILE A 354 11.78 7.42 -3.28
N GLU A 355 12.52 7.59 -4.36
CA GLU A 355 13.82 8.28 -4.33
C GLU A 355 13.67 9.77 -4.01
N LEU A 356 12.61 10.42 -4.51
CA LEU A 356 12.31 11.81 -4.16
C LEU A 356 12.07 11.95 -2.65
N GLY A 357 11.19 11.13 -2.08
CA GLY A 357 10.91 11.12 -0.65
C GLY A 357 12.20 10.92 0.17
N ARG A 358 12.97 9.89 -0.17
CA ARG A 358 14.23 9.57 0.52
C ARG A 358 15.23 10.73 0.54
N ARG A 359 15.36 11.49 -0.55
CA ARG A 359 16.27 12.66 -0.64
C ARG A 359 15.92 13.78 0.32
N PHE A 360 14.64 13.88 0.70
CA PHE A 360 14.14 14.93 1.58
C PHE A 360 13.74 14.42 2.97
N GLY A 361 14.22 13.23 3.36
CA GLY A 361 14.01 12.68 4.69
C GLY A 361 12.63 12.06 4.92
N TYR A 362 11.82 11.87 3.88
CA TYR A 362 10.57 11.11 3.98
C TYR A 362 10.83 9.62 3.94
N THR A 363 10.19 8.86 4.81
CA THR A 363 10.09 7.41 4.70
C THR A 363 9.08 7.01 3.63
N SER A 364 9.21 5.79 3.13
CA SER A 364 8.26 5.21 2.16
C SER A 364 7.69 3.92 2.72
N ILE A 365 6.37 3.75 2.63
CA ILE A 365 5.67 2.53 3.00
C ILE A 365 5.19 1.88 1.72
N ILE A 366 5.69 0.70 1.38
CA ILE A 366 5.21 -0.03 0.21
C ILE A 366 3.87 -0.66 0.54
N SER A 367 2.84 -0.37 -0.27
CA SER A 367 1.45 -0.72 0.05
C SER A 367 0.78 -1.58 -1.01
N HIS A 368 -0.10 -2.46 -0.53
CA HIS A 368 -1.10 -3.16 -1.32
C HIS A 368 -2.27 -2.24 -1.69
N ARG A 369 -3.27 -2.83 -2.34
CA ARG A 369 -4.62 -2.24 -2.49
C ARG A 369 -5.68 -3.18 -1.90
N SER A 370 -6.91 -2.68 -1.75
CA SER A 370 -8.03 -3.48 -1.25
C SER A 370 -8.37 -4.67 -2.17
N GLY A 371 -8.27 -4.50 -3.49
CA GLY A 371 -8.32 -5.58 -4.48
C GLY A 371 -6.93 -6.04 -4.87
N GLU A 372 -6.50 -7.18 -4.35
CA GLU A 372 -5.20 -7.79 -4.61
C GLU A 372 -5.32 -9.09 -5.39
N THR A 373 -4.18 -9.58 -5.85
CA THR A 373 -4.02 -10.91 -6.42
C THR A 373 -2.95 -11.67 -5.63
N GLU A 374 -2.57 -12.87 -6.05
CA GLU A 374 -1.42 -13.59 -5.51
C GLU A 374 -0.06 -13.00 -5.94
N ASP A 375 -0.04 -11.96 -6.75
CA ASP A 375 1.19 -11.27 -7.18
C ASP A 375 1.97 -10.71 -5.98
N THR A 376 3.28 -10.92 -5.97
CA THR A 376 4.17 -10.55 -4.85
C THR A 376 5.13 -9.41 -5.18
N PHE A 377 4.91 -8.68 -6.28
CA PHE A 377 5.83 -7.63 -6.75
C PHE A 377 6.20 -6.64 -5.65
N ILE A 378 5.22 -6.20 -4.86
CA ILE A 378 5.43 -5.21 -3.80
C ILE A 378 6.31 -5.72 -2.65
N ALA A 379 6.37 -7.03 -2.41
CA ALA A 379 7.29 -7.60 -1.42
C ALA A 379 8.75 -7.47 -1.88
N ASP A 380 9.02 -7.83 -3.14
CA ASP A 380 10.34 -7.64 -3.76
C ASP A 380 10.69 -6.14 -3.85
N LEU A 381 9.74 -5.27 -4.19
CA LEU A 381 9.93 -3.82 -4.27
C LEU A 381 10.34 -3.22 -2.92
N ALA A 382 9.70 -3.65 -1.83
CA ALA A 382 10.00 -3.15 -0.48
C ALA A 382 11.46 -3.44 -0.09
N VAL A 383 11.95 -4.65 -0.37
CA VAL A 383 13.35 -5.01 -0.11
C VAL A 383 14.30 -4.34 -1.13
N ALA A 384 13.91 -4.27 -2.40
CA ALA A 384 14.72 -3.63 -3.44
C ALA A 384 15.06 -2.17 -3.13
N THR A 385 14.12 -1.45 -2.55
CA THR A 385 14.26 -0.02 -2.24
C THR A 385 14.75 0.24 -0.83
N ASN A 386 14.91 -0.81 0.00
CA ASN A 386 15.15 -0.69 1.43
C ASN A 386 14.15 0.25 2.11
N ALA A 387 12.87 0.17 1.71
CA ALA A 387 11.82 1.07 2.19
C ALA A 387 11.60 0.99 3.70
N GLY A 388 11.97 -0.12 4.32
CA GLY A 388 11.89 -0.34 5.76
C GLY A 388 10.50 -0.66 6.28
N GLN A 389 9.43 -0.42 5.51
CA GLN A 389 8.04 -0.65 5.92
C GLN A 389 7.20 -1.21 4.77
N ILE A 390 6.21 -2.06 5.11
CA ILE A 390 5.22 -2.60 4.17
C ILE A 390 3.84 -2.66 4.82
N LYS A 391 2.83 -2.14 4.11
CA LYS A 391 1.40 -2.24 4.44
C LYS A 391 0.74 -3.18 3.44
N THR A 392 0.51 -4.46 3.84
CA THR A 392 -0.03 -5.47 2.91
C THR A 392 -1.13 -6.35 3.52
N GLY A 393 -1.93 -5.74 4.41
CA GLY A 393 -3.09 -6.37 5.03
C GLY A 393 -2.75 -7.22 6.24
N SER A 394 -3.67 -8.09 6.62
CA SER A 394 -3.61 -8.90 7.83
C SER A 394 -2.89 -10.24 7.63
N ALA A 395 -2.77 -11.01 8.72
CA ALA A 395 -2.27 -12.39 8.72
C ALA A 395 -3.33 -13.40 8.25
N SER A 396 -4.19 -13.02 7.32
CA SER A 396 -5.22 -13.87 6.73
C SER A 396 -5.51 -13.46 5.28
N ARG A 397 -6.13 -14.35 4.49
CA ARG A 397 -6.35 -14.27 3.05
C ARG A 397 -5.06 -14.44 2.23
N THR A 398 -5.10 -15.33 1.25
CA THR A 398 -3.92 -15.72 0.46
C THR A 398 -3.30 -14.56 -0.31
N ASP A 399 -4.13 -13.64 -0.79
CA ASP A 399 -3.72 -12.42 -1.49
C ASP A 399 -2.82 -11.51 -0.62
N ARG A 400 -2.97 -11.54 0.70
CA ARG A 400 -2.11 -10.82 1.66
C ARG A 400 -0.90 -11.67 2.07
N ILE A 401 -1.16 -12.91 2.48
CA ILE A 401 -0.14 -13.85 2.95
C ILE A 401 0.91 -14.13 1.88
N ALA A 402 0.56 -14.11 0.59
CA ALA A 402 1.51 -14.31 -0.50
C ALA A 402 2.71 -13.34 -0.42
N LYS A 403 2.48 -12.07 -0.06
CA LYS A 403 3.52 -11.05 0.10
C LYS A 403 4.40 -11.34 1.31
N TYR A 404 3.79 -11.68 2.45
CA TYR A 404 4.53 -12.07 3.66
C TYR A 404 5.37 -13.33 3.44
N ASN A 405 4.82 -14.34 2.77
CA ASN A 405 5.55 -15.56 2.43
C ASN A 405 6.72 -15.28 1.47
N GLN A 406 6.58 -14.32 0.55
CA GLN A 406 7.67 -13.88 -0.31
C GLN A 406 8.78 -13.21 0.50
N LEU A 407 8.45 -12.36 1.46
CA LEU A 407 9.43 -11.73 2.36
C LEU A 407 10.18 -12.75 3.21
N LEU A 408 9.51 -13.82 3.69
CA LEU A 408 10.19 -14.93 4.38
C LEU A 408 11.22 -15.65 3.48
N ARG A 409 10.88 -15.86 2.19
CA ARG A 409 11.84 -16.45 1.22
C ARG A 409 13.02 -15.54 0.98
N ILE A 410 12.77 -14.23 0.88
CA ILE A 410 13.85 -13.22 0.72
C ILE A 410 14.72 -13.16 1.96
N GLU A 411 14.16 -13.21 3.17
CA GLU A 411 14.91 -13.29 4.43
C GLU A 411 15.82 -14.53 4.46
N GLU A 412 15.28 -15.70 4.08
CA GLU A 412 16.05 -16.94 3.98
C GLU A 412 17.20 -16.85 2.95
N GLU A 413 16.94 -16.25 1.78
CA GLU A 413 17.94 -16.07 0.72
C GLU A 413 19.05 -15.10 1.13
N LEU A 414 18.72 -14.02 1.82
CA LEU A 414 19.68 -13.03 2.34
C LEU A 414 20.50 -13.62 3.51
N GLY A 415 19.91 -14.49 4.31
CA GLY A 415 20.58 -15.13 5.44
C GLY A 415 21.14 -14.10 6.42
N GLN A 416 22.45 -14.11 6.66
CA GLN A 416 23.11 -13.18 7.59
C GLN A 416 23.19 -11.72 7.07
N ALA A 417 22.92 -11.49 5.79
CA ALA A 417 22.86 -10.14 5.21
C ALA A 417 21.48 -9.50 5.35
N ALA A 418 20.48 -10.24 5.84
CA ALA A 418 19.15 -9.68 6.10
C ALA A 418 19.21 -8.69 7.27
N GLU A 419 18.69 -7.50 7.04
CA GLU A 419 18.55 -6.46 8.06
C GLU A 419 17.07 -6.26 8.37
N PHE A 420 16.74 -5.96 9.62
CA PHE A 420 15.39 -5.61 10.05
C PHE A 420 15.48 -4.44 11.01
N LEU A 421 14.86 -3.30 10.65
CA LEU A 421 15.02 -2.05 11.38
C LEU A 421 14.02 -1.88 12.53
N GLY A 422 12.88 -2.58 12.49
CA GLY A 422 11.85 -2.44 13.52
C GLY A 422 11.44 -0.98 13.69
N ILE A 423 11.55 -0.45 14.90
CA ILE A 423 11.16 0.94 15.21
C ILE A 423 12.02 1.99 14.47
N GLU A 424 13.28 1.68 14.13
CA GLU A 424 14.16 2.58 13.39
C GLU A 424 13.70 2.81 11.95
N SER A 425 12.76 1.99 11.43
CA SER A 425 12.14 2.21 10.13
C SER A 425 11.09 3.33 10.13
N VAL A 426 10.61 3.73 11.30
CA VAL A 426 9.55 4.73 11.48
C VAL A 426 10.14 6.13 11.57
N ASN A 427 9.59 7.08 10.82
CA ASN A 427 10.05 8.47 10.85
C ASN A 427 9.37 9.24 12.00
N PHE A 428 10.16 9.62 12.97
CA PHE A 428 9.78 10.66 13.94
C PHE A 428 10.51 11.92 13.49
N GLY A 429 9.85 12.86 12.82
CA GLY A 429 10.49 14.04 12.22
C GLY A 429 11.49 14.76 13.14
N GLU A 430 12.51 15.40 12.56
CA GLU A 430 13.52 16.19 13.27
C GLU A 430 12.98 17.53 13.79
#